data_687bbeb8a70400476fabd97ca6c0b2e2
#
_entry.id   687bbeb8a70400476fabd97ca6c0b2e2
#
_cell.length_a   1.000
_cell.length_b   1.000
_cell.length_c   1.000
_cell.angle_alpha   90.00
_cell.angle_beta   90.00
_cell.angle_gamma   90.00
#
_symmetry.space_group_name_H-M   'P 1'
#
loop_
_entity.id
_entity.type
_entity.pdbx_description
1 polymer ?
#
loop_
_entity_poly.entity_id
_entity_poly.type
_entity_poly.pdbx_seq_one_letter_code
_entity_poly.pdbx_strand_id
1 'polypeptide(L)'
;MRPLLFIIVLAVSALATPTSARAQLHAEGPVVNGHHHFNAGDVDEHVRFWVDVLGGREGTFGNGLRIVLFPNALIFMRDQDPAGPMIGSTVDHVAFSVQNLRETVDRVIAAGYQMVTDSAAPPGVEVVDDIGVVAGNGPVSGIAYAVGPDGIKVELLEMRAQEQPVVSHHIHFFGPDAAAVRAWYMDVFGAVERPGNINGIIGADLPGLGLNFSTASASSATAGTAGRVLDHIGFEVENLKDFTARLEARGIMLNVPYREVEALGLAIAFVTDPWGTYIELTEGLDNVR
;
A
#
# COMPACT_ATOMS: atom_id res chain seq x y z
N MET A 1 -28.59 2.26 69.11
CA MET A 1 -28.93 2.62 67.73
C MET A 1 -27.71 3.22 67.06
N ARG A 2 -27.06 2.50 66.15
CA ARG A 2 -25.91 2.99 65.38
C ARG A 2 -26.41 3.40 63.99
N PRO A 3 -26.05 4.57 63.43
CA PRO A 3 -26.45 4.93 62.08
C PRO A 3 -25.59 4.19 61.07
N LEU A 4 -26.22 3.56 60.07
CA LEU A 4 -25.59 3.02 58.88
C LEU A 4 -25.26 4.21 57.95
N LEU A 5 -23.99 4.36 57.66
CA LEU A 5 -23.49 5.31 56.64
C LEU A 5 -23.56 4.62 55.28
N PHE A 6 -24.45 5.06 54.39
CA PHE A 6 -24.46 4.63 52.98
C PHE A 6 -23.42 5.42 52.22
N ILE A 7 -22.36 4.76 51.77
CA ILE A 7 -21.40 5.33 50.80
C ILE A 7 -21.94 5.07 49.41
N ILE A 8 -22.38 6.14 48.74
CA ILE A 8 -22.72 6.12 47.30
C ILE A 8 -21.42 6.25 46.53
N VAL A 9 -20.98 5.15 45.91
CA VAL A 9 -19.86 5.17 44.91
C VAL A 9 -20.42 5.62 43.59
N LEU A 10 -20.18 6.87 43.21
CA LEU A 10 -20.43 7.34 41.84
C LEU A 10 -19.37 6.74 40.91
N ALA A 11 -19.78 5.76 40.12
CA ALA A 11 -18.96 5.27 39.01
C ALA A 11 -18.99 6.33 37.86
N VAL A 12 -17.93 7.10 37.76
CA VAL A 12 -17.70 7.97 36.57
C VAL A 12 -17.26 7.08 35.43
N SER A 13 -18.18 6.71 34.58
CA SER A 13 -17.86 6.10 33.29
C SER A 13 -17.20 7.16 32.40
N ALA A 14 -15.88 7.12 32.29
CA ALA A 14 -15.16 7.88 31.29
C ALA A 14 -15.59 7.36 29.90
N LEU A 15 -16.43 8.11 29.22
CA LEU A 15 -16.67 7.92 27.80
C LEU A 15 -15.34 8.20 27.09
N ALA A 16 -14.63 7.15 26.72
CA ALA A 16 -13.51 7.25 25.79
C ALA A 16 -14.06 7.77 24.47
N THR A 17 -13.82 9.05 24.17
CA THR A 17 -14.03 9.57 22.81
C THR A 17 -13.17 8.75 21.88
N PRO A 18 -13.74 8.19 20.79
CA PRO A 18 -12.92 7.52 19.80
C PRO A 18 -11.90 8.53 19.28
N THR A 19 -10.63 8.33 19.58
CA THR A 19 -9.56 9.04 18.90
C THR A 19 -9.69 8.66 17.44
N SER A 20 -10.03 9.63 16.57
CA SER A 20 -10.02 9.43 15.14
C SER A 20 -8.63 8.87 14.77
N ALA A 21 -8.60 7.63 14.28
CA ALA A 21 -7.37 7.04 13.80
C ALA A 21 -6.85 7.92 12.66
N ARG A 22 -5.71 8.57 12.87
CA ARG A 22 -4.98 9.25 11.82
C ARG A 22 -4.24 8.18 11.03
N ALA A 23 -4.16 8.31 9.71
CA ALA A 23 -3.11 7.64 8.99
C ALA A 23 -1.80 8.20 9.52
N GLN A 24 -1.05 7.41 10.24
CA GLN A 24 0.24 7.82 10.78
C GLN A 24 1.27 7.14 9.90
N LEU A 25 1.77 7.89 8.91
CA LEU A 25 2.92 7.41 8.15
C LEU A 25 4.06 7.10 9.14
N HIS A 26 4.84 6.10 8.82
CA HIS A 26 5.91 5.66 9.70
C HIS A 26 6.94 6.78 9.86
N ALA A 27 7.28 7.17 11.09
CA ALA A 27 8.24 8.26 11.37
C ALA A 27 9.70 7.76 11.48
N GLU A 28 9.95 6.48 11.23
CA GLU A 28 11.25 5.85 11.48
C GLU A 28 12.03 5.66 10.18
N GLY A 29 12.64 6.71 9.69
CA GLY A 29 13.55 6.60 8.57
C GLY A 29 13.47 7.80 7.62
N PRO A 30 14.51 8.03 6.81
CA PRO A 30 14.52 9.14 5.87
C PRO A 30 13.59 8.94 4.66
N VAL A 31 13.18 7.70 4.39
CA VAL A 31 12.23 7.31 3.34
C VAL A 31 11.29 6.26 3.92
N VAL A 32 10.00 6.50 3.86
CA VAL A 32 8.98 5.61 4.43
C VAL A 32 7.82 5.41 3.45
N ASN A 33 6.91 4.47 3.75
CA ASN A 33 5.68 4.31 2.99
C ASN A 33 4.87 5.62 2.99
N GLY A 34 4.42 6.03 1.83
CA GLY A 34 3.59 7.22 1.66
C GLY A 34 2.18 6.87 1.13
N HIS A 35 2.07 6.65 -0.15
CA HIS A 35 0.77 6.48 -0.79
C HIS A 35 0.81 5.62 -2.06
N HIS A 36 -0.38 5.23 -2.51
CA HIS A 36 -0.62 4.70 -3.85
C HIS A 36 -1.58 5.64 -4.57
N HIS A 37 -1.27 6.01 -5.80
CA HIS A 37 -2.09 6.90 -6.60
C HIS A 37 -2.71 6.14 -7.78
N PHE A 38 -4.04 6.12 -7.82
CA PHE A 38 -4.80 5.43 -8.86
C PHE A 38 -5.49 6.42 -9.79
N ASN A 39 -5.46 6.13 -11.10
CA ASN A 39 -6.39 6.70 -12.05
C ASN A 39 -7.68 5.86 -11.98
N ALA A 40 -8.81 6.52 -11.85
CA ALA A 40 -10.11 5.92 -11.63
C ALA A 40 -11.08 6.36 -12.72
N GLY A 41 -11.61 5.42 -13.47
CA GLY A 41 -12.70 5.66 -14.41
C GLY A 41 -14.01 6.00 -13.68
N ASP A 42 -14.17 5.49 -12.47
CA ASP A 42 -15.24 5.83 -11.53
C ASP A 42 -14.68 5.93 -10.10
N VAL A 43 -14.50 7.16 -9.62
CA VAL A 43 -13.98 7.43 -8.27
C VAL A 43 -14.91 6.88 -7.17
N ASP A 44 -16.23 6.89 -7.37
CA ASP A 44 -17.18 6.35 -6.38
C ASP A 44 -17.03 4.83 -6.25
N GLU A 45 -16.78 4.12 -7.35
CA GLU A 45 -16.51 2.68 -7.35
C GLU A 45 -15.19 2.37 -6.63
N HIS A 46 -14.14 3.15 -6.91
CA HIS A 46 -12.87 3.00 -6.20
C HIS A 46 -13.01 3.25 -4.70
N VAL A 47 -13.71 4.31 -4.29
CA VAL A 47 -13.95 4.57 -2.86
C VAL A 47 -14.71 3.41 -2.21
N ARG A 48 -15.77 2.92 -2.86
CA ARG A 48 -16.52 1.74 -2.37
C ARG A 48 -15.63 0.52 -2.19
N PHE A 49 -14.73 0.25 -3.16
CA PHE A 49 -13.78 -0.86 -3.06
C PHE A 49 -12.82 -0.69 -1.87
N TRP A 50 -12.18 0.46 -1.75
CA TRP A 50 -11.19 0.70 -0.71
C TRP A 50 -11.81 0.83 0.69
N VAL A 51 -13.02 1.38 0.81
CA VAL A 51 -13.71 1.61 2.10
C VAL A 51 -14.57 0.42 2.49
N ASP A 52 -15.58 0.08 1.68
CA ASP A 52 -16.60 -0.89 2.09
C ASP A 52 -16.07 -2.33 2.02
N VAL A 53 -15.19 -2.62 1.05
CA VAL A 53 -14.64 -3.97 0.88
C VAL A 53 -13.37 -4.17 1.70
N LEU A 54 -12.40 -3.25 1.61
CA LEU A 54 -11.10 -3.41 2.27
C LEU A 54 -11.02 -2.77 3.65
N GLY A 55 -11.97 -1.91 4.03
CA GLY A 55 -12.04 -1.35 5.38
C GLY A 55 -11.19 -0.10 5.60
N GLY A 56 -10.78 0.59 4.53
CA GLY A 56 -10.17 1.91 4.62
C GLY A 56 -11.17 2.96 5.10
N ARG A 57 -10.67 4.12 5.49
CA ARG A 57 -11.50 5.27 5.91
C ARG A 57 -11.44 6.38 4.86
N GLU A 58 -12.59 6.75 4.33
CA GLU A 58 -12.67 7.91 3.41
C GLU A 58 -12.25 9.20 4.09
N GLY A 59 -11.57 10.05 3.34
CA GLY A 59 -11.14 11.39 3.73
C GLY A 59 -11.05 12.32 2.53
N THR A 60 -10.60 13.54 2.77
CA THR A 60 -10.35 14.52 1.73
C THR A 60 -8.97 15.14 1.92
N PHE A 61 -8.34 15.51 0.81
CA PHE A 61 -7.06 16.17 0.79
C PHE A 61 -7.11 17.46 -0.05
N GLY A 62 -6.42 18.51 0.39
CA GLY A 62 -6.36 19.78 -0.32
C GLY A 62 -7.74 20.37 -0.63
N ASN A 63 -7.99 20.67 -1.89
CA ASN A 63 -9.24 21.29 -2.36
C ASN A 63 -10.40 20.29 -2.55
N GLY A 64 -10.41 19.20 -1.77
CA GLY A 64 -11.50 18.23 -1.79
C GLY A 64 -11.21 17.00 -2.64
N LEU A 65 -9.94 16.71 -2.94
CA LEU A 65 -9.55 15.43 -3.54
C LEU A 65 -9.95 14.30 -2.58
N ARG A 66 -10.74 13.35 -3.06
CA ARG A 66 -11.13 12.17 -2.27
C ARG A 66 -9.95 11.23 -2.13
N ILE A 67 -9.73 10.80 -0.91
CA ILE A 67 -8.67 9.86 -0.56
C ILE A 67 -9.23 8.77 0.34
N VAL A 68 -8.51 7.65 0.45
CA VAL A 68 -8.78 6.64 1.47
C VAL A 68 -7.55 6.46 2.34
N LEU A 69 -7.77 6.43 3.65
CA LEU A 69 -6.74 6.32 4.66
C LEU A 69 -6.71 4.90 5.22
N PHE A 70 -5.54 4.30 5.21
CA PHE A 70 -5.18 3.12 5.98
C PHE A 70 -4.21 3.52 7.10
N PRO A 71 -3.99 2.69 8.11
CA PRO A 71 -3.13 3.03 9.25
C PRO A 71 -1.72 3.52 8.86
N ASN A 72 -1.16 2.99 7.77
CA ASN A 72 0.21 3.26 7.32
C ASN A 72 0.33 3.62 5.84
N ALA A 73 -0.76 3.91 5.14
CA ALA A 73 -0.75 4.30 3.73
C ALA A 73 -1.96 5.17 3.37
N LEU A 74 -1.79 5.98 2.35
CA LEU A 74 -2.85 6.77 1.73
C LEU A 74 -3.14 6.22 0.33
N ILE A 75 -4.41 6.23 -0.05
CA ILE A 75 -4.85 5.95 -1.42
C ILE A 75 -5.35 7.27 -1.99
N PHE A 76 -4.68 7.76 -3.02
CA PHE A 76 -5.13 8.89 -3.82
C PHE A 76 -5.84 8.40 -5.07
N MET A 77 -6.89 9.09 -5.49
CA MET A 77 -7.65 8.75 -6.68
C MET A 77 -7.80 9.98 -7.56
N ARG A 78 -7.46 9.84 -8.82
CA ARG A 78 -7.68 10.87 -9.85
C ARG A 78 -8.84 10.43 -10.74
N ASP A 79 -9.80 11.31 -10.96
CA ASP A 79 -10.87 11.13 -11.94
C ASP A 79 -10.26 11.19 -13.36
N GLN A 80 -9.85 10.03 -13.84
CA GLN A 80 -9.19 9.85 -15.15
C GLN A 80 -9.26 8.38 -15.55
N ASP A 81 -9.72 8.12 -16.78
CA ASP A 81 -9.68 6.78 -17.36
C ASP A 81 -8.24 6.25 -17.43
N PRO A 82 -7.96 5.06 -16.85
CA PRO A 82 -6.62 4.47 -16.92
C PRO A 82 -6.30 3.95 -18.32
N ALA A 83 -5.05 4.09 -18.74
CA ALA A 83 -4.56 3.57 -20.02
C ALA A 83 -4.44 2.03 -20.06
N GLY A 84 -4.64 1.36 -18.93
CA GLY A 84 -4.63 -0.09 -18.80
C GLY A 84 -4.60 -0.57 -17.35
N PRO A 85 -4.81 -1.88 -17.14
CA PRO A 85 -4.85 -2.47 -15.80
C PRO A 85 -3.48 -2.47 -15.13
N MET A 86 -3.45 -2.77 -13.83
CA MET A 86 -2.22 -2.93 -13.06
C MET A 86 -1.41 -4.15 -13.52
N ILE A 87 -2.09 -5.26 -13.80
CA ILE A 87 -1.48 -6.48 -14.31
C ILE A 87 -0.76 -6.20 -15.64
N GLY A 88 0.49 -6.69 -15.76
CA GLY A 88 1.34 -6.47 -16.91
C GLY A 88 2.12 -5.15 -16.87
N SER A 89 2.08 -4.43 -15.75
CA SER A 89 3.01 -3.33 -15.47
C SER A 89 4.19 -3.79 -14.61
N THR A 90 5.11 -2.88 -14.32
CA THR A 90 6.23 -3.13 -13.41
C THR A 90 5.81 -3.34 -11.96
N VAL A 91 4.57 -2.99 -11.60
CA VAL A 91 3.94 -3.31 -10.31
C VAL A 91 2.77 -4.25 -10.56
N ASP A 92 2.91 -5.51 -10.16
CA ASP A 92 1.88 -6.53 -10.35
C ASP A 92 0.69 -6.33 -9.41
N HIS A 93 0.95 -6.07 -8.14
CA HIS A 93 -0.08 -5.83 -7.14
C HIS A 93 0.43 -5.00 -5.95
N VAL A 94 -0.52 -4.43 -5.23
CA VAL A 94 -0.35 -3.92 -3.87
C VAL A 94 -0.97 -4.91 -2.90
N ALA A 95 -0.38 -5.05 -1.72
CA ALA A 95 -0.83 -6.02 -0.73
C ALA A 95 -1.28 -5.36 0.56
N PHE A 96 -2.34 -5.90 1.13
CA PHE A 96 -2.84 -5.53 2.44
C PHE A 96 -2.94 -6.74 3.34
N SER A 97 -2.46 -6.61 4.57
CA SER A 97 -2.71 -7.60 5.61
C SER A 97 -4.02 -7.29 6.32
N VAL A 98 -4.77 -8.35 6.64
CA VAL A 98 -6.09 -8.28 7.28
C VAL A 98 -6.13 -9.21 8.50
N GLN A 99 -7.01 -8.91 9.46
CA GLN A 99 -7.21 -9.76 10.64
C GLN A 99 -8.03 -11.02 10.32
N ASN A 100 -8.98 -10.92 9.37
CA ASN A 100 -9.89 -12.00 9.00
C ASN A 100 -9.99 -12.09 7.48
N LEU A 101 -9.19 -12.97 6.90
CA LEU A 101 -9.12 -13.12 5.45
C LEU A 101 -10.42 -13.67 4.87
N ARG A 102 -11.05 -14.64 5.53
CA ARG A 102 -12.31 -15.21 5.06
C ARG A 102 -13.40 -14.14 4.95
N GLU A 103 -13.59 -13.34 5.99
CA GLU A 103 -14.56 -12.26 5.97
C GLU A 103 -14.27 -11.22 4.89
N THR A 104 -12.99 -10.91 4.66
CA THR A 104 -12.60 -9.95 3.61
C THR A 104 -12.88 -10.53 2.22
N VAL A 105 -12.54 -11.79 1.97
CA VAL A 105 -12.86 -12.49 0.71
C VAL A 105 -14.38 -12.52 0.47
N ASP A 106 -15.17 -12.80 1.50
CA ASP A 106 -16.64 -12.81 1.40
C ASP A 106 -17.19 -11.42 1.03
N ARG A 107 -16.59 -10.32 1.57
CA ARG A 107 -16.96 -8.93 1.17
C ARG A 107 -16.60 -8.65 -0.28
N VAL A 108 -15.39 -9.08 -0.74
CA VAL A 108 -14.97 -8.94 -2.14
C VAL A 108 -15.97 -9.59 -3.09
N ILE A 109 -16.35 -10.85 -2.81
CA ILE A 109 -17.30 -11.62 -3.62
C ILE A 109 -18.71 -10.99 -3.57
N ALA A 110 -19.19 -10.60 -2.39
CA ALA A 110 -20.50 -9.97 -2.22
C ALA A 110 -20.60 -8.61 -2.93
N ALA A 111 -19.50 -7.90 -3.07
CA ALA A 111 -19.42 -6.64 -3.82
C ALA A 111 -19.33 -6.84 -5.35
N GLY A 112 -19.22 -8.10 -5.82
CA GLY A 112 -19.17 -8.46 -7.24
C GLY A 112 -17.78 -8.40 -7.86
N TYR A 113 -16.72 -8.26 -7.08
CA TYR A 113 -15.35 -8.30 -7.58
C TYR A 113 -14.83 -9.73 -7.73
N GLN A 114 -13.89 -9.89 -8.65
CA GLN A 114 -13.35 -11.20 -9.00
C GLN A 114 -12.22 -11.62 -8.05
N MET A 115 -12.30 -12.85 -7.55
CA MET A 115 -11.16 -13.54 -6.95
C MET A 115 -10.33 -14.21 -8.03
N VAL A 116 -9.00 -14.12 -7.91
CA VAL A 116 -8.02 -14.72 -8.84
C VAL A 116 -6.96 -15.55 -8.13
N THR A 117 -7.25 -15.99 -6.92
CA THR A 117 -6.31 -16.73 -6.07
C THR A 117 -5.79 -18.00 -6.74
N ASP A 118 -6.64 -18.77 -7.40
CA ASP A 118 -6.26 -20.01 -8.10
C ASP A 118 -5.15 -19.81 -9.14
N SER A 119 -5.17 -18.66 -9.82
CA SER A 119 -4.19 -18.36 -10.87
C SER A 119 -3.00 -17.51 -10.40
N ALA A 120 -3.15 -16.82 -9.28
CA ALA A 120 -2.18 -15.87 -8.76
C ALA A 120 -1.34 -16.41 -7.59
N ALA A 121 -1.84 -17.42 -6.86
CA ALA A 121 -1.10 -17.99 -5.73
C ALA A 121 0.23 -18.60 -6.16
N PRO A 122 1.27 -18.50 -5.32
CA PRO A 122 2.57 -19.10 -5.61
C PRO A 122 2.47 -20.62 -5.84
N PRO A 123 3.32 -21.21 -6.70
CA PRO A 123 3.32 -22.65 -6.95
C PRO A 123 3.43 -23.47 -5.65
N GLY A 124 2.55 -24.46 -5.50
CA GLY A 124 2.53 -25.37 -4.35
C GLY A 124 1.69 -24.87 -3.17
N VAL A 125 1.07 -23.72 -3.27
CA VAL A 125 0.04 -23.25 -2.31
C VAL A 125 -1.28 -23.93 -2.66
N GLU A 126 -1.87 -24.65 -1.72
CA GLU A 126 -3.21 -25.21 -1.86
C GLU A 126 -4.25 -24.09 -1.72
N VAL A 127 -5.16 -23.99 -2.69
CA VAL A 127 -6.25 -23.00 -2.65
C VAL A 127 -7.57 -23.71 -2.31
N VAL A 128 -8.25 -23.21 -1.29
CA VAL A 128 -9.55 -23.69 -0.84
C VAL A 128 -10.49 -22.51 -0.68
N ASP A 129 -11.60 -22.50 -1.37
CA ASP A 129 -12.61 -21.43 -1.33
C ASP A 129 -11.99 -20.02 -1.49
N ASP A 130 -11.19 -19.82 -2.55
CA ASP A 130 -10.47 -18.59 -2.89
C ASP A 130 -9.37 -18.17 -1.92
N ILE A 131 -9.00 -19.02 -0.96
CA ILE A 131 -7.91 -18.75 -0.01
C ILE A 131 -6.78 -19.76 -0.20
N GLY A 132 -5.59 -19.25 -0.46
CA GLY A 132 -4.36 -20.03 -0.44
C GLY A 132 -3.90 -20.29 1.00
N VAL A 133 -3.82 -21.57 1.36
CA VAL A 133 -3.43 -22.01 2.71
C VAL A 133 -1.90 -21.96 2.86
N VAL A 134 -1.43 -21.13 3.78
CA VAL A 134 0.01 -21.03 4.07
C VAL A 134 0.35 -21.93 5.24
N ALA A 135 1.08 -23.01 4.94
CA ALA A 135 1.47 -24.01 5.92
C ALA A 135 2.60 -23.50 6.85
N GLY A 136 2.67 -24.07 8.06
CA GLY A 136 3.73 -23.77 9.03
C GLY A 136 3.32 -22.73 10.08
N ASN A 137 4.31 -22.26 10.86
CA ASN A 137 4.13 -21.35 11.98
C ASN A 137 4.65 -19.94 11.68
N GLY A 138 4.81 -19.60 10.40
CA GLY A 138 5.18 -18.25 9.97
C GLY A 138 4.12 -17.20 10.31
N PRO A 139 4.41 -15.91 10.10
CA PRO A 139 3.49 -14.83 10.42
C PRO A 139 2.21 -14.84 9.56
N VAL A 140 2.28 -15.30 8.33
CA VAL A 140 1.15 -15.40 7.39
C VAL A 140 0.46 -16.75 7.54
N SER A 141 -0.87 -16.76 7.62
CA SER A 141 -1.69 -17.98 7.69
C SER A 141 -2.49 -18.26 6.42
N GLY A 142 -2.78 -17.24 5.63
CA GLY A 142 -3.51 -17.36 4.38
C GLY A 142 -3.23 -16.20 3.46
N ILE A 143 -3.45 -16.42 2.17
CA ILE A 143 -3.34 -15.40 1.12
C ILE A 143 -4.54 -15.49 0.18
N ALA A 144 -4.94 -14.37 -0.41
CA ALA A 144 -5.94 -14.34 -1.46
C ALA A 144 -5.64 -13.19 -2.43
N TYR A 145 -6.12 -13.30 -3.66
CA TYR A 145 -5.92 -12.27 -4.68
C TYR A 145 -7.26 -11.88 -5.29
N ALA A 146 -7.49 -10.56 -5.32
CA ALA A 146 -8.70 -9.98 -5.89
C ALA A 146 -8.35 -9.00 -7.02
N VAL A 147 -9.28 -8.83 -7.96
CA VAL A 147 -9.25 -7.78 -8.97
C VAL A 147 -10.38 -6.80 -8.68
N GLY A 148 -10.02 -5.60 -8.29
CA GLY A 148 -10.93 -4.48 -8.03
C GLY A 148 -11.22 -3.64 -9.28
N PRO A 149 -11.75 -2.41 -9.08
CA PRO A 149 -12.11 -1.49 -10.17
C PRO A 149 -10.95 -1.27 -11.14
N ASP A 150 -11.28 -1.08 -12.41
CA ASP A 150 -10.33 -0.79 -13.50
C ASP A 150 -9.15 -1.78 -13.64
N GLY A 151 -9.23 -2.94 -12.96
CA GLY A 151 -8.18 -3.95 -12.98
C GLY A 151 -7.08 -3.73 -11.94
N ILE A 152 -7.40 -3.11 -10.80
CA ILE A 152 -6.53 -3.10 -9.63
C ILE A 152 -6.37 -4.54 -9.13
N LYS A 153 -5.14 -5.02 -9.01
CA LYS A 153 -4.87 -6.30 -8.37
C LYS A 153 -4.40 -6.08 -6.93
N VAL A 154 -5.08 -6.73 -5.99
CA VAL A 154 -4.75 -6.66 -4.57
C VAL A 154 -4.47 -8.06 -4.05
N GLU A 155 -3.34 -8.23 -3.34
CA GLU A 155 -3.09 -9.39 -2.49
C GLU A 155 -3.58 -9.10 -1.08
N LEU A 156 -4.30 -10.04 -0.50
CA LEU A 156 -4.78 -10.03 0.88
C LEU A 156 -4.04 -11.12 1.67
N LEU A 157 -3.45 -10.74 2.81
CA LEU A 157 -2.73 -11.67 3.67
C LEU A 157 -3.37 -11.71 5.05
N GLU A 158 -3.59 -12.90 5.60
CA GLU A 158 -3.96 -13.03 7.01
C GLU A 158 -2.71 -13.13 7.88
N MET A 159 -2.52 -12.15 8.74
CA MET A 159 -1.41 -12.12 9.67
C MET A 159 -1.83 -12.62 11.05
N ARG A 160 -1.13 -13.64 11.58
CA ARG A 160 -1.50 -14.35 12.84
C ARG A 160 -1.59 -13.46 14.09
N ALA A 161 -0.92 -12.32 14.10
CA ALA A 161 -0.84 -11.45 15.28
C ALA A 161 -1.05 -9.97 14.94
N GLN A 162 -1.95 -9.69 13.99
CA GLN A 162 -2.24 -8.31 13.59
C GLN A 162 -3.25 -7.67 14.54
N GLU A 163 -2.92 -6.47 15.05
CA GLU A 163 -3.81 -5.68 15.93
C GLU A 163 -4.78 -4.81 15.14
N GLN A 164 -4.34 -4.26 14.01
CA GLN A 164 -5.16 -3.39 13.15
C GLN A 164 -6.02 -4.23 12.19
N PRO A 165 -7.27 -3.81 11.92
CA PRO A 165 -8.16 -4.56 11.01
C PRO A 165 -7.55 -4.77 9.63
N VAL A 166 -6.90 -3.74 9.08
CA VAL A 166 -6.26 -3.75 7.76
C VAL A 166 -5.04 -2.83 7.76
N VAL A 167 -3.95 -3.26 7.13
CA VAL A 167 -2.68 -2.50 7.04
C VAL A 167 -2.08 -2.72 5.65
N SER A 168 -1.53 -1.69 5.01
CA SER A 168 -0.72 -1.84 3.81
C SER A 168 0.52 -2.69 4.14
N HIS A 169 0.78 -3.73 3.34
CA HIS A 169 1.81 -4.72 3.67
C HIS A 169 3.02 -4.64 2.74
N HIS A 170 2.81 -4.74 1.43
CA HIS A 170 3.91 -4.66 0.47
C HIS A 170 3.44 -4.24 -0.94
N ILE A 171 4.42 -3.86 -1.75
CA ILE A 171 4.29 -3.69 -3.20
C ILE A 171 5.05 -4.82 -3.87
N HIS A 172 4.46 -5.47 -4.88
CA HIS A 172 5.13 -6.53 -5.63
C HIS A 172 5.53 -6.06 -7.03
N PHE A 173 6.83 -5.99 -7.24
CA PHE A 173 7.43 -5.55 -8.48
C PHE A 173 7.77 -6.73 -9.39
N PHE A 174 7.55 -6.54 -10.68
CA PHE A 174 8.01 -7.43 -11.74
C PHE A 174 8.99 -6.70 -12.65
N GLY A 175 10.14 -7.30 -12.88
CA GLY A 175 11.16 -6.75 -13.76
C GLY A 175 11.94 -7.85 -14.46
N PRO A 176 12.83 -7.53 -15.40
CA PRO A 176 13.62 -8.52 -16.13
C PRO A 176 14.63 -9.27 -15.25
N ASP A 177 15.02 -8.65 -14.14
CA ASP A 177 15.95 -9.19 -13.14
C ASP A 177 15.55 -8.66 -11.75
N ALA A 178 14.93 -9.50 -10.94
CA ALA A 178 14.46 -9.15 -9.60
C ALA A 178 15.60 -8.65 -8.70
N ALA A 179 16.82 -9.22 -8.83
CA ALA A 179 17.96 -8.82 -8.01
C ALA A 179 18.46 -7.43 -8.38
N ALA A 180 18.46 -7.07 -9.66
CA ALA A 180 18.82 -5.73 -10.12
C ALA A 180 17.78 -4.69 -9.68
N VAL A 181 16.47 -5.02 -9.77
CA VAL A 181 15.40 -4.14 -9.30
C VAL A 181 15.55 -3.89 -7.80
N ARG A 182 15.66 -4.94 -6.99
CA ARG A 182 15.87 -4.82 -5.54
C ARG A 182 17.08 -3.97 -5.20
N ALA A 183 18.22 -4.23 -5.85
CA ALA A 183 19.46 -3.50 -5.60
C ALA A 183 19.30 -1.99 -5.85
N TRP A 184 18.53 -1.61 -6.87
CA TRP A 184 18.26 -0.20 -7.16
C TRP A 184 17.42 0.46 -6.05
N TYR A 185 16.35 -0.19 -5.56
CA TYR A 185 15.55 0.33 -4.45
C TYR A 185 16.35 0.43 -3.15
N MET A 186 17.24 -0.53 -2.89
CA MET A 186 18.16 -0.47 -1.74
C MET A 186 19.14 0.70 -1.85
N ASP A 187 19.71 0.90 -3.03
CA ASP A 187 20.71 1.94 -3.28
C ASP A 187 20.11 3.35 -3.33
N VAL A 188 18.92 3.51 -3.90
CA VAL A 188 18.27 4.81 -4.08
C VAL A 188 17.49 5.24 -2.85
N PHE A 189 16.70 4.35 -2.26
CA PHE A 189 15.79 4.68 -1.17
C PHE A 189 16.24 4.17 0.19
N GLY A 190 17.34 3.42 0.25
CA GLY A 190 17.84 2.86 1.51
C GLY A 190 17.02 1.67 2.02
N ALA A 191 16.26 1.01 1.16
CA ALA A 191 15.55 -0.21 1.54
C ALA A 191 16.53 -1.27 2.06
N VAL A 192 16.15 -1.97 3.13
CA VAL A 192 16.99 -2.97 3.78
C VAL A 192 16.65 -4.36 3.24
N GLU A 193 17.66 -5.12 2.82
CA GLU A 193 17.46 -6.47 2.30
C GLU A 193 16.70 -7.35 3.31
N ARG A 194 15.61 -7.98 2.85
CA ARG A 194 14.94 -9.04 3.59
C ARG A 194 15.55 -10.38 3.18
N PRO A 195 16.20 -11.12 4.13
CA PRO A 195 16.78 -12.42 3.81
C PRO A 195 15.73 -13.43 3.35
N GLY A 196 16.11 -14.26 2.41
CA GLY A 196 15.30 -15.37 1.91
C GLY A 196 14.89 -15.21 0.45
N ASN A 197 14.39 -16.31 -0.07
CA ASN A 197 13.79 -16.42 -1.40
C ASN A 197 12.61 -17.39 -1.28
N ILE A 198 11.41 -16.91 -1.53
CA ILE A 198 10.22 -17.74 -1.49
C ILE A 198 9.70 -17.89 -2.92
N ASN A 199 9.91 -19.04 -3.53
CA ASN A 199 9.46 -19.33 -4.89
C ASN A 199 9.93 -18.30 -5.95
N GLY A 200 11.16 -17.80 -5.82
CA GLY A 200 11.71 -16.78 -6.72
C GLY A 200 11.43 -15.34 -6.29
N ILE A 201 10.63 -15.11 -5.25
CA ILE A 201 10.37 -13.80 -4.67
C ILE A 201 11.48 -13.45 -3.70
N ILE A 202 12.16 -12.34 -3.93
CA ILE A 202 13.13 -11.74 -3.03
C ILE A 202 12.61 -10.41 -2.50
N GLY A 203 13.05 -9.98 -1.33
CA GLY A 203 12.47 -8.80 -0.67
C GLY A 203 13.48 -7.79 -0.19
N ALA A 204 13.00 -6.58 0.03
CA ALA A 204 13.61 -5.55 0.85
C ALA A 204 12.50 -4.80 1.61
N ASP A 205 12.86 -4.07 2.66
CA ASP A 205 11.90 -3.34 3.49
C ASP A 205 12.27 -1.87 3.61
N LEU A 206 11.27 -1.02 3.47
CA LEU A 206 11.27 0.35 3.98
C LEU A 206 10.42 0.40 5.26
N PRO A 207 10.63 1.35 6.16
CA PRO A 207 9.74 1.51 7.31
C PRO A 207 8.28 1.62 6.87
N GLY A 208 7.44 0.74 7.39
CA GLY A 208 6.01 0.65 7.07
C GLY A 208 5.66 -0.03 5.73
N LEU A 209 6.61 -0.55 4.97
CA LEU A 209 6.34 -1.14 3.66
C LEU A 209 7.34 -2.24 3.28
N GLY A 210 6.83 -3.42 2.94
CA GLY A 210 7.60 -4.44 2.25
C GLY A 210 7.70 -4.15 0.74
N LEU A 211 8.83 -4.49 0.14
CA LEU A 211 9.05 -4.48 -1.30
C LEU A 211 9.38 -5.91 -1.73
N ASN A 212 8.54 -6.49 -2.55
CA ASN A 212 8.75 -7.83 -3.11
C ASN A 212 9.13 -7.72 -4.58
N PHE A 213 10.07 -8.53 -5.01
CA PHE A 213 10.59 -8.48 -6.38
C PHE A 213 10.59 -9.87 -6.99
N SER A 214 10.03 -9.98 -8.19
CA SER A 214 10.03 -11.20 -9.01
C SER A 214 10.56 -10.91 -10.41
N THR A 215 11.20 -11.92 -11.00
CA THR A 215 11.61 -11.84 -12.40
C THR A 215 10.41 -12.13 -13.29
N ALA A 216 10.07 -11.17 -14.16
CA ALA A 216 9.04 -11.36 -15.18
C ALA A 216 9.47 -12.43 -16.17
N SER A 217 8.52 -13.25 -16.64
CA SER A 217 8.84 -14.21 -17.72
C SER A 217 9.19 -13.45 -19.03
N ALA A 218 9.99 -14.06 -19.88
CA ALA A 218 10.39 -13.46 -21.15
C ALA A 218 9.19 -13.12 -22.08
N SER A 219 8.03 -13.76 -21.83
CA SER A 219 6.77 -13.47 -22.55
C SER A 219 5.95 -12.35 -21.91
N SER A 220 6.33 -11.85 -20.73
CA SER A 220 5.62 -10.83 -19.96
C SER A 220 6.45 -9.56 -19.93
N ALA A 221 6.61 -8.87 -21.08
CA ALA A 221 7.20 -7.54 -21.08
C ALA A 221 6.34 -6.64 -20.18
N THR A 222 6.95 -6.07 -19.14
CA THR A 222 6.27 -5.17 -18.23
C THR A 222 6.21 -3.76 -18.80
N ALA A 223 5.04 -3.14 -18.79
CA ALA A 223 4.88 -1.74 -19.12
C ALA A 223 5.18 -0.87 -17.87
N GLY A 224 5.56 0.40 -18.09
CA GLY A 224 5.63 1.36 -17.00
C GLY A 224 4.27 1.58 -16.34
N THR A 225 4.25 2.14 -15.14
CA THR A 225 2.99 2.37 -14.39
C THR A 225 2.27 3.64 -14.80
N ALA A 226 3.01 4.69 -15.22
CA ALA A 226 2.45 5.99 -15.54
C ALA A 226 1.25 5.92 -16.50
N GLY A 227 0.14 6.53 -16.12
CA GLY A 227 -1.11 6.56 -16.88
C GLY A 227 -1.97 5.30 -16.75
N ARG A 228 -1.51 4.23 -16.11
CA ARG A 228 -2.29 3.00 -15.86
C ARG A 228 -3.14 3.17 -14.61
N VAL A 229 -3.91 2.12 -14.25
CA VAL A 229 -4.76 2.19 -13.05
C VAL A 229 -3.94 2.50 -11.79
N LEU A 230 -2.84 1.82 -11.53
CA LEU A 230 -1.82 2.32 -10.60
C LEU A 230 -0.90 3.24 -11.40
N ASP A 231 -1.09 4.55 -11.24
CA ASP A 231 -0.27 5.55 -11.93
C ASP A 231 1.14 5.62 -11.32
N HIS A 232 1.20 5.76 -10.01
CA HIS A 232 2.46 5.79 -9.29
C HIS A 232 2.32 5.29 -7.85
N ILE A 233 3.45 4.90 -7.30
CA ILE A 233 3.64 4.69 -5.86
C ILE A 233 4.29 5.93 -5.27
N GLY A 234 4.03 6.22 -4.00
CA GLY A 234 4.58 7.38 -3.32
C GLY A 234 5.37 7.01 -2.07
N PHE A 235 6.52 7.64 -1.91
CA PHE A 235 7.30 7.57 -0.68
C PHE A 235 7.32 8.93 0.01
N GLU A 236 7.10 8.94 1.32
CA GLU A 236 7.33 10.12 2.14
C GLU A 236 8.81 10.21 2.50
N VAL A 237 9.42 11.37 2.30
CA VAL A 237 10.87 11.57 2.38
C VAL A 237 11.20 12.73 3.31
N GLU A 238 12.04 12.49 4.28
CA GLU A 238 12.59 13.54 5.13
C GLU A 238 13.62 14.39 4.35
N ASN A 239 13.48 15.71 4.39
CA ASN A 239 14.31 16.67 3.65
C ASN A 239 14.33 16.36 2.13
N LEU A 240 13.18 16.35 1.50
CA LEU A 240 13.00 16.01 0.09
C LEU A 240 13.90 16.85 -0.83
N LYS A 241 14.11 18.13 -0.51
CA LYS A 241 14.98 19.01 -1.29
C LYS A 241 16.41 18.49 -1.36
N ASP A 242 16.98 18.10 -0.22
CA ASP A 242 18.33 17.56 -0.17
C ASP A 242 18.40 16.15 -0.76
N PHE A 243 17.31 15.38 -0.58
CA PHE A 243 17.21 14.05 -1.17
C PHE A 243 17.26 14.11 -2.69
N THR A 244 16.44 14.95 -3.31
CA THR A 244 16.42 15.12 -4.78
C THR A 244 17.75 15.64 -5.32
N ALA A 245 18.40 16.59 -4.63
CA ALA A 245 19.74 17.06 -5.02
C ALA A 245 20.78 15.92 -5.01
N ARG A 246 20.69 14.98 -4.05
CA ARG A 246 21.56 13.78 -4.05
C ARG A 246 21.27 12.83 -5.21
N LEU A 247 19.99 12.66 -5.59
CA LEU A 247 19.62 11.85 -6.76
C LEU A 247 20.20 12.44 -8.05
N GLU A 248 20.03 13.74 -8.25
CA GLU A 248 20.55 14.44 -9.43
C GLU A 248 22.09 14.38 -9.49
N ALA A 249 22.79 14.57 -8.35
CA ALA A 249 24.25 14.45 -8.27
C ALA A 249 24.76 13.04 -8.62
N ARG A 250 23.91 12.01 -8.49
CA ARG A 250 24.18 10.62 -8.89
C ARG A 250 23.75 10.31 -10.34
N GLY A 251 23.25 11.32 -11.08
CA GLY A 251 22.80 11.18 -12.46
C GLY A 251 21.40 10.55 -12.59
N ILE A 252 20.62 10.45 -11.51
CA ILE A 252 19.23 10.01 -11.54
C ILE A 252 18.38 11.22 -11.94
N MET A 253 17.73 11.13 -13.10
CA MET A 253 16.90 12.21 -13.63
C MET A 253 15.53 12.23 -12.96
N LEU A 254 15.11 13.42 -12.55
CA LEU A 254 13.75 13.66 -12.05
C LEU A 254 12.80 13.95 -13.21
N ASN A 255 11.66 13.27 -13.25
CA ASN A 255 10.59 13.57 -14.22
C ASN A 255 9.92 14.91 -13.87
N VAL A 256 9.76 15.17 -12.56
CA VAL A 256 9.32 16.45 -12.01
C VAL A 256 10.37 16.85 -10.96
N PRO A 257 11.09 17.96 -11.14
CA PRO A 257 12.04 18.48 -10.14
C PRO A 257 11.34 18.81 -8.83
N TYR A 258 12.13 18.86 -7.74
CA TYR A 258 11.63 19.35 -6.46
C TYR A 258 10.86 20.65 -6.61
N ARG A 259 9.69 20.69 -6.02
CA ARG A 259 8.88 21.90 -5.89
C ARG A 259 7.99 21.85 -4.65
N GLU A 260 7.78 23.00 -4.06
CA GLU A 260 6.79 23.21 -3.01
C GLU A 260 5.40 23.43 -3.62
N VAL A 261 4.40 22.84 -3.01
CA VAL A 261 2.98 23.02 -3.33
C VAL A 261 2.32 23.66 -2.11
N GLU A 262 2.57 24.98 -1.94
CA GLU A 262 2.15 25.74 -0.74
C GLU A 262 0.67 25.55 -0.39
N ALA A 263 -0.19 25.51 -1.40
CA ALA A 263 -1.64 25.33 -1.21
C ALA A 263 -2.00 24.00 -0.52
N LEU A 264 -1.11 23.01 -0.57
CA LEU A 264 -1.31 21.69 0.03
C LEU A 264 -0.42 21.48 1.26
N GLY A 265 0.53 22.38 1.51
CA GLY A 265 1.54 22.21 2.55
C GLY A 265 2.48 21.04 2.27
N LEU A 266 2.71 20.73 1.01
CA LEU A 266 3.58 19.63 0.54
C LEU A 266 4.76 20.14 -0.26
N ALA A 267 5.85 19.36 -0.25
CA ALA A 267 6.83 19.36 -1.32
C ALA A 267 6.74 18.04 -2.10
N ILE A 268 6.98 18.09 -3.40
CA ILE A 268 6.91 16.94 -4.30
C ILE A 268 8.06 16.89 -5.28
N ALA A 269 8.40 15.69 -5.71
CA ALA A 269 9.25 15.42 -6.86
C ALA A 269 8.85 14.06 -7.47
N PHE A 270 9.22 13.80 -8.72
CA PHE A 270 8.93 12.50 -9.34
C PHE A 270 10.17 11.93 -10.00
N VAL A 271 10.32 10.62 -9.91
CA VAL A 271 11.35 9.84 -10.59
C VAL A 271 10.73 8.60 -11.22
N THR A 272 11.31 8.12 -12.31
CA THR A 272 10.96 6.81 -12.88
C THR A 272 12.12 5.87 -12.66
N ASP A 273 11.87 4.67 -12.12
CA ASP A 273 12.90 3.66 -12.01
C ASP A 273 13.36 3.16 -13.39
N PRO A 274 14.50 2.47 -13.53
CA PRO A 274 15.01 2.03 -14.82
C PRO A 274 14.09 1.09 -15.62
N TRP A 275 13.05 0.57 -15.01
CA TRP A 275 12.12 -0.38 -15.62
C TRP A 275 10.74 0.21 -15.91
N GLY A 276 10.48 1.44 -15.46
CA GLY A 276 9.28 2.19 -15.80
C GLY A 276 8.29 2.37 -14.64
N THR A 277 8.64 2.02 -13.41
CA THR A 277 7.81 2.36 -12.25
C THR A 277 7.89 3.85 -11.97
N TYR A 278 6.76 4.54 -12.04
CA TYR A 278 6.65 5.95 -11.72
C TYR A 278 6.50 6.13 -10.22
N ILE A 279 7.30 7.01 -9.64
CA ILE A 279 7.43 7.15 -8.18
C ILE A 279 7.31 8.64 -7.83
N GLU A 280 6.35 8.97 -6.97
CA GLU A 280 6.26 10.28 -6.34
C GLU A 280 7.05 10.29 -5.04
N LEU A 281 7.79 11.35 -4.82
CA LEU A 281 8.47 11.63 -3.57
C LEU A 281 7.78 12.82 -2.94
N THR A 282 7.35 12.68 -1.70
CA THR A 282 6.59 13.72 -0.98
C THR A 282 7.29 14.08 0.33
N GLU A 283 7.07 15.28 0.80
CA GLU A 283 7.37 15.73 2.16
C GLU A 283 6.18 16.54 2.67
N GLY A 284 5.60 16.14 3.82
CA GLY A 284 4.48 16.83 4.46
C GLY A 284 3.14 16.07 4.44
N LEU A 285 3.09 14.81 3.98
CA LEU A 285 1.87 13.98 4.04
C LEU A 285 1.40 13.66 5.46
N ASP A 286 2.25 13.79 6.47
CA ASP A 286 1.89 13.62 7.88
C ASP A 286 0.73 14.55 8.34
N ASN A 287 0.49 15.62 7.58
CA ASN A 287 -0.57 16.59 7.85
C ASN A 287 -1.93 16.19 7.24
N VAL A 288 -2.00 15.10 6.47
CA VAL A 288 -3.23 14.59 5.86
C VAL A 288 -4.12 13.96 6.93
N ARG A 289 -5.41 14.34 6.98
CA ARG A 289 -6.36 13.95 8.01
C ARG A 289 -7.62 13.34 7.44
#